data_26512714f932fff8c9a722e52500d21f
#
_entry.id   26512714f932fff8c9a722e52500d21f
#
_cell.length_a   1.000
_cell.length_b   1.000
_cell.length_c   1.000
_cell.angle_alpha   90.00
_cell.angle_beta   90.00
_cell.angle_gamma   90.00
#
_symmetry.space_group_name_H-M   'P 1'
#
loop_
_entity.id
_entity.type
_entity.pdbx_description
1 polymer ?
#
loop_
_entity_poly.entity_id
_entity_poly.type
_entity_poly.pdbx_seq_one_letter_code
_entity_poly.pdbx_strand_id
1 'polypeptide(L)'
;MSLEDREHILNQYKHLFMPVDTNIDINDVMLSDENKLKIKEFLREYGSREELAKYGLKPMNRILMYGDSGTGKTFLTKALSNYMKYTMLYVDIAKSLSEDTVAQNISDIFVCANALKNCIIFFDECDSIAWNRDAKTAEGGTVRRAVNSLFQQLDQIEPSNIFVSATNMLKRLDPAFERRFDLKLEFRKPKTDLAENIKKFMFDGFTLVNDVSKSELDLMTRRVILSYYEIQIITERNMKKAILNHNEKVNGKVAVKLSSVLNDLAVHLQMKTKFGTDKESIDTFTSNLATYKFE
;
A
#
# COMPACT_ATOMS: atom_id res chain seq x y z
N MET A 1 5.82 -19.01 23.63
CA MET A 1 7.04 -19.07 22.80
C MET A 1 7.93 -17.92 23.22
N SER A 2 9.19 -18.15 23.54
CA SER A 2 10.16 -17.13 23.93
C SER A 2 10.54 -16.24 22.74
N LEU A 3 11.17 -15.08 23.01
CA LEU A 3 11.72 -14.23 21.94
C LEU A 3 12.81 -14.93 21.14
N GLU A 4 13.66 -15.69 21.83
CA GLU A 4 14.74 -16.47 21.21
C GLU A 4 14.21 -17.54 20.25
N ASP A 5 13.13 -18.25 20.66
CA ASP A 5 12.48 -19.24 19.77
C ASP A 5 11.93 -18.58 18.50
N ARG A 6 11.32 -17.38 18.64
CA ARG A 6 10.78 -16.61 17.49
C ARG A 6 11.89 -16.19 16.53
N GLU A 7 13.00 -15.68 17.06
CA GLU A 7 14.16 -15.27 16.26
C GLU A 7 14.79 -16.48 15.55
N HIS A 8 14.87 -17.61 16.23
CA HIS A 8 15.40 -18.84 15.62
C HIS A 8 14.55 -19.27 14.41
N ILE A 9 13.21 -19.31 14.56
CA ILE A 9 12.29 -19.65 13.48
C ILE A 9 12.43 -18.64 12.32
N LEU A 10 12.41 -17.33 12.61
CA LEU A 10 12.57 -16.32 11.57
C LEU A 10 13.90 -16.44 10.83
N ASN A 11 14.99 -16.72 11.53
CA ASN A 11 16.31 -16.89 10.92
C ASN A 11 16.37 -18.09 9.96
N GLN A 12 15.66 -19.18 10.27
CA GLN A 12 15.59 -20.36 9.39
C GLN A 12 14.97 -20.02 8.03
N TYR A 13 13.93 -19.16 8.00
CA TYR A 13 13.17 -18.83 6.80
C TYR A 13 13.43 -17.41 6.27
N LYS A 14 14.41 -16.67 6.83
CA LYS A 14 14.66 -15.26 6.49
C LYS A 14 14.89 -14.98 5.01
N HIS A 15 15.37 -15.98 4.26
CA HIS A 15 15.63 -15.87 2.82
C HIS A 15 14.35 -15.70 1.99
N LEU A 16 13.18 -16.06 2.55
CA LEU A 16 11.86 -15.91 1.90
C LEU A 16 11.22 -14.55 2.16
N PHE A 17 11.77 -13.73 3.05
CA PHE A 17 11.15 -12.48 3.48
C PHE A 17 12.05 -11.28 3.25
N MET A 18 11.42 -10.16 2.89
CA MET A 18 12.07 -8.86 2.84
C MET A 18 12.04 -8.20 4.22
N PRO A 19 13.11 -7.50 4.62
CA PRO A 19 13.10 -6.70 5.84
C PRO A 19 12.04 -5.59 5.71
N VAL A 20 11.27 -5.37 6.77
CA VAL A 20 10.19 -4.39 6.77
C VAL A 20 10.15 -3.63 8.09
N ASP A 21 10.05 -2.30 8.00
CA ASP A 21 9.69 -1.45 9.12
C ASP A 21 8.17 -1.31 9.17
N THR A 22 7.58 -1.68 10.29
CA THR A 22 6.13 -1.64 10.53
C THR A 22 5.72 -0.54 11.53
N ASN A 23 6.64 0.35 11.91
CA ASN A 23 6.34 1.42 12.88
C ASN A 23 5.49 2.54 12.25
N ILE A 24 4.25 2.20 11.91
CA ILE A 24 3.25 3.09 11.30
C ILE A 24 2.00 3.09 12.17
N ASP A 25 1.51 4.27 12.54
CA ASP A 25 0.22 4.39 13.24
C ASP A 25 -0.92 4.12 12.26
N ILE A 26 -1.92 3.35 12.70
CA ILE A 26 -3.12 3.07 11.89
C ILE A 26 -3.90 4.35 11.56
N ASN A 27 -3.80 5.38 12.39
CA ASN A 27 -4.43 6.68 12.18
C ASN A 27 -3.78 7.50 11.06
N ASP A 28 -2.53 7.20 10.69
CA ASP A 28 -1.82 7.86 9.59
C ASP A 28 -2.24 7.31 8.22
N VAL A 29 -2.99 6.21 8.21
CA VAL A 29 -3.41 5.57 6.96
C VAL A 29 -4.61 6.30 6.35
N MET A 30 -4.42 6.80 5.14
CA MET A 30 -5.51 7.46 4.40
C MET A 30 -6.40 6.42 3.73
N LEU A 31 -7.59 6.23 4.27
CA LEU A 31 -8.59 5.31 3.77
C LEU A 31 -9.86 6.05 3.36
N SER A 32 -10.56 5.54 2.35
CA SER A 32 -11.94 5.92 2.10
C SER A 32 -12.83 5.53 3.29
N ASP A 33 -13.96 6.21 3.47
CA ASP A 33 -14.87 5.89 4.58
C ASP A 33 -15.41 4.46 4.48
N GLU A 34 -15.60 3.95 3.27
CA GLU A 34 -15.96 2.54 3.04
C GLU A 34 -14.87 1.59 3.57
N ASN A 35 -13.61 1.84 3.21
CA ASN A 35 -12.50 0.99 3.69
C ASN A 35 -12.29 1.13 5.20
N LYS A 36 -12.49 2.32 5.79
CA LYS A 36 -12.43 2.50 7.25
C LYS A 36 -13.47 1.62 7.96
N LEU A 37 -14.70 1.60 7.45
CA LEU A 37 -15.76 0.76 8.01
C LEU A 37 -15.42 -0.73 7.91
N LYS A 38 -14.97 -1.18 6.73
CA LYS A 38 -14.57 -2.57 6.49
C LYS A 38 -13.42 -3.01 7.40
N ILE A 39 -12.40 -2.18 7.56
CA ILE A 39 -11.27 -2.47 8.47
C ILE A 39 -11.72 -2.50 9.94
N LYS A 40 -12.57 -1.57 10.35
CA LYS A 40 -13.14 -1.56 11.71
C LYS A 40 -13.93 -2.83 12.00
N GLU A 41 -14.73 -3.28 11.06
CA GLU A 41 -15.50 -4.52 11.15
C GLU A 41 -14.57 -5.74 11.23
N PHE A 42 -13.59 -5.81 10.33
CA PHE A 42 -12.55 -6.85 10.36
C PHE A 42 -11.84 -6.92 11.71
N LEU A 43 -11.36 -5.80 12.24
CA LEU A 43 -10.64 -5.76 13.51
C LEU A 43 -11.55 -6.20 14.69
N ARG A 44 -12.82 -5.81 14.67
CA ARG A 44 -13.80 -6.23 15.67
C ARG A 44 -14.04 -7.73 15.62
N GLU A 45 -14.29 -8.28 14.42
CA GLU A 45 -14.54 -9.71 14.24
C GLU A 45 -13.30 -10.53 14.61
N TYR A 46 -12.13 -10.12 14.11
CA TYR A 46 -10.88 -10.80 14.41
C TYR A 46 -10.50 -10.74 15.90
N GLY A 47 -10.81 -9.63 16.58
CA GLY A 47 -10.66 -9.49 18.03
C GLY A 47 -11.55 -10.44 18.81
N SER A 48 -12.70 -10.83 18.25
CA SER A 48 -13.68 -11.76 18.86
C SER A 48 -13.48 -13.23 18.42
N ARG A 49 -12.34 -13.57 17.79
CA ARG A 49 -12.10 -14.90 17.20
C ARG A 49 -12.25 -16.07 18.15
N GLU A 50 -11.88 -15.87 19.43
CA GLU A 50 -12.01 -16.92 20.47
C GLU A 50 -13.48 -17.18 20.81
N GLU A 51 -14.30 -16.14 20.77
CA GLU A 51 -15.74 -16.25 20.98
C GLU A 51 -16.41 -16.94 19.77
N LEU A 52 -16.06 -16.53 18.56
CA LEU A 52 -16.54 -17.17 17.34
C LEU A 52 -16.21 -18.66 17.30
N ALA A 53 -15.02 -19.04 17.75
CA ALA A 53 -14.59 -20.44 17.82
C ALA A 53 -15.48 -21.30 18.71
N LYS A 54 -16.08 -20.75 19.78
CA LYS A 54 -17.05 -21.49 20.65
C LYS A 54 -18.30 -21.94 19.89
N TYR A 55 -18.62 -21.24 18.79
CA TYR A 55 -19.77 -21.56 17.93
C TYR A 55 -19.34 -22.24 16.62
N GLY A 56 -18.06 -22.67 16.50
CA GLY A 56 -17.52 -23.30 15.30
C GLY A 56 -17.32 -22.35 14.11
N LEU A 57 -17.34 -21.03 14.37
CA LEU A 57 -17.12 -19.99 13.35
C LEU A 57 -15.66 -19.59 13.28
N LYS A 58 -15.19 -19.29 12.07
CA LYS A 58 -13.83 -18.75 11.82
C LYS A 58 -13.92 -17.25 11.55
N PRO A 59 -12.97 -16.44 12.06
CA PRO A 59 -12.91 -15.03 11.72
C PRO A 59 -12.44 -14.83 10.29
N MET A 60 -12.76 -13.68 9.71
CA MET A 60 -12.11 -13.21 8.48
C MET A 60 -10.60 -13.11 8.72
N ASN A 61 -9.81 -13.75 7.87
CA ASN A 61 -8.35 -13.67 7.97
C ASN A 61 -7.62 -13.60 6.62
N ARG A 62 -8.37 -13.41 5.51
CA ARG A 62 -7.78 -13.27 4.18
C ARG A 62 -8.27 -11.96 3.55
N ILE A 63 -7.33 -11.05 3.30
CA ILE A 63 -7.61 -9.69 2.81
C ILE A 63 -6.97 -9.51 1.43
N LEU A 64 -7.77 -9.12 0.44
CA LEU A 64 -7.30 -8.69 -0.88
C LEU A 64 -7.38 -7.17 -0.98
N MET A 65 -6.25 -6.53 -1.23
CA MET A 65 -6.14 -5.10 -1.50
C MET A 65 -5.86 -4.88 -2.98
N TYR A 66 -6.66 -4.08 -3.65
CA TYR A 66 -6.48 -3.83 -5.07
C TYR A 66 -6.68 -2.35 -5.42
N GLY A 67 -6.04 -1.93 -6.50
CA GLY A 67 -6.09 -0.56 -6.99
C GLY A 67 -4.72 -0.01 -7.39
N ASP A 68 -4.69 1.23 -7.83
CA ASP A 68 -3.49 1.85 -8.41
C ASP A 68 -2.27 1.81 -7.47
N SER A 69 -1.08 1.86 -8.08
CA SER A 69 0.17 1.95 -7.31
C SER A 69 0.23 3.27 -6.50
N GLY A 70 0.90 3.23 -5.34
CA GLY A 70 1.09 4.41 -4.48
C GLY A 70 -0.18 4.87 -3.74
N THR A 71 -1.23 4.05 -3.66
CA THR A 71 -2.49 4.38 -2.99
C THR A 71 -2.56 3.93 -1.53
N GLY A 72 -1.50 3.28 -0.99
CA GLY A 72 -1.38 2.96 0.43
C GLY A 72 -1.65 1.51 0.81
N LYS A 73 -1.71 0.55 -0.13
CA LYS A 73 -1.95 -0.88 0.16
C LYS A 73 -0.92 -1.46 1.13
N THR A 74 0.35 -1.37 0.80
CA THR A 74 1.47 -1.83 1.63
C THR A 74 1.54 -1.05 2.95
N PHE A 75 1.21 0.25 2.92
CA PHE A 75 1.19 1.12 4.09
C PHE A 75 0.14 0.68 5.11
N LEU A 76 -1.08 0.34 4.66
CA LEU A 76 -2.12 -0.22 5.52
C LEU A 76 -1.69 -1.55 6.15
N THR A 77 -1.05 -2.44 5.38
CA THR A 77 -0.60 -3.74 5.93
C THR A 77 0.42 -3.55 7.06
N LYS A 78 1.37 -2.62 6.89
CA LYS A 78 2.34 -2.27 7.93
C LYS A 78 1.65 -1.69 9.18
N ALA A 79 0.70 -0.79 8.98
CA ALA A 79 -0.07 -0.18 10.06
C ALA A 79 -0.92 -1.22 10.82
N LEU A 80 -1.56 -2.15 10.11
CA LEU A 80 -2.30 -3.28 10.73
C LEU A 80 -1.36 -4.15 11.57
N SER A 81 -0.18 -4.48 11.05
CA SER A 81 0.84 -5.25 11.77
C SER A 81 1.23 -4.56 13.08
N ASN A 82 1.52 -3.25 13.03
CA ASN A 82 1.83 -2.47 14.23
C ASN A 82 0.66 -2.39 15.21
N TYR A 83 -0.53 -2.11 14.71
CA TYR A 83 -1.74 -1.98 15.54
C TYR A 83 -2.08 -3.28 16.28
N MET A 84 -2.02 -4.41 15.59
CA MET A 84 -2.32 -5.73 16.15
C MET A 84 -1.15 -6.34 16.92
N LYS A 85 0.06 -5.75 16.84
CA LYS A 85 1.30 -6.31 17.39
C LYS A 85 1.63 -7.68 16.80
N TYR A 86 1.38 -7.83 15.51
CA TYR A 86 1.65 -9.03 14.74
C TYR A 86 2.98 -8.90 14.01
N THR A 87 3.67 -10.05 13.81
CA THR A 87 4.86 -10.09 12.97
C THR A 87 4.45 -10.02 11.50
N MET A 88 4.94 -9.06 10.76
CA MET A 88 4.73 -8.98 9.31
C MET A 88 5.77 -9.83 8.59
N LEU A 89 5.31 -10.84 7.89
CA LEU A 89 6.11 -11.66 6.99
C LEU A 89 5.92 -11.12 5.57
N TYR A 90 6.79 -10.18 5.18
CA TYR A 90 6.74 -9.57 3.85
C TYR A 90 7.46 -10.49 2.85
N VAL A 91 6.70 -11.21 2.06
CA VAL A 91 7.22 -12.25 1.17
C VAL A 91 7.97 -11.64 0.00
N ASP A 92 9.20 -12.10 -0.23
CA ASP A 92 9.97 -11.82 -1.43
C ASP A 92 9.51 -12.75 -2.55
N ILE A 93 8.56 -12.29 -3.35
CA ILE A 93 7.96 -13.10 -4.41
C ILE A 93 9.02 -13.54 -5.44
N ALA A 94 9.95 -12.66 -5.80
CA ALA A 94 10.99 -12.99 -6.77
C ALA A 94 11.87 -14.16 -6.31
N LYS A 95 12.26 -14.17 -5.04
CA LYS A 95 13.01 -15.30 -4.45
C LYS A 95 12.14 -16.53 -4.24
N SER A 96 10.89 -16.33 -3.86
CA SER A 96 9.97 -17.45 -3.61
C SER A 96 9.56 -18.19 -4.87
N LEU A 97 9.65 -17.55 -6.05
CA LEU A 97 9.34 -18.15 -7.36
C LEU A 97 10.56 -18.78 -8.06
N SER A 98 11.72 -18.81 -7.45
CA SER A 98 12.90 -19.45 -8.05
C SER A 98 12.69 -20.96 -8.33
N GLU A 99 13.06 -21.34 -9.51
CA GLU A 99 12.58 -22.42 -10.40
C GLU A 99 12.17 -23.79 -9.82
N ASP A 100 12.95 -24.43 -8.98
CA ASP A 100 12.63 -25.82 -8.61
C ASP A 100 11.92 -25.99 -7.26
N THR A 101 11.93 -24.96 -6.43
CA THR A 101 11.49 -25.02 -5.03
C THR A 101 10.22 -24.22 -4.73
N VAL A 102 9.55 -23.68 -5.74
CA VAL A 102 8.43 -22.74 -5.57
C VAL A 102 7.33 -23.28 -4.64
N ALA A 103 6.88 -24.51 -4.86
CA ALA A 103 5.82 -25.09 -4.04
C ALA A 103 6.30 -25.31 -2.59
N GLN A 104 7.57 -25.66 -2.41
CA GLN A 104 8.18 -25.80 -1.09
C GLN A 104 8.31 -24.44 -0.41
N ASN A 105 8.84 -23.42 -1.09
CA ASN A 105 8.98 -22.06 -0.56
C ASN A 105 7.64 -21.51 -0.09
N ILE A 106 6.57 -21.69 -0.87
CA ILE A 106 5.22 -21.29 -0.47
C ILE A 106 4.77 -22.06 0.78
N SER A 107 4.99 -23.37 0.84
CA SER A 107 4.68 -24.17 2.02
C SER A 107 5.46 -23.68 3.25
N ASP A 108 6.74 -23.41 3.09
CA ASP A 108 7.65 -22.98 4.16
C ASP A 108 7.25 -21.59 4.74
N ILE A 109 6.72 -20.68 3.91
CA ILE A 109 6.16 -19.41 4.38
C ILE A 109 5.04 -19.65 5.39
N PHE A 110 4.10 -20.55 5.06
CA PHE A 110 2.96 -20.84 5.95
C PHE A 110 3.38 -21.68 7.16
N VAL A 111 4.35 -22.59 7.02
CA VAL A 111 4.95 -23.32 8.14
C VAL A 111 5.60 -22.35 9.12
N CYS A 112 6.37 -21.39 8.64
CA CYS A 112 6.96 -20.32 9.45
C CYS A 112 5.88 -19.53 10.18
N ALA A 113 4.84 -19.06 9.47
CA ALA A 113 3.75 -18.29 10.06
C ALA A 113 3.00 -19.08 11.14
N ASN A 114 2.73 -20.36 10.90
CA ASN A 114 2.01 -21.24 11.86
C ASN A 114 2.85 -21.53 13.11
N ALA A 115 4.17 -21.66 12.95
CA ALA A 115 5.08 -21.81 14.07
C ALA A 115 5.17 -20.53 14.92
N LEU A 116 5.23 -19.36 14.29
CA LEU A 116 5.31 -18.07 14.97
C LEU A 116 3.98 -17.66 15.63
N LYS A 117 2.85 -17.95 14.98
CA LYS A 117 1.51 -17.45 15.29
C LYS A 117 1.43 -15.91 15.32
N ASN A 118 0.24 -15.37 15.22
CA ASN A 118 0.01 -13.93 15.22
C ASN A 118 0.89 -13.22 14.17
N CYS A 119 0.84 -13.73 12.94
CA CYS A 119 1.56 -13.18 11.79
C CYS A 119 0.61 -12.59 10.76
N ILE A 120 1.07 -11.57 10.05
CA ILE A 120 0.51 -11.11 8.80
C ILE A 120 1.44 -11.57 7.67
N ILE A 121 0.98 -12.52 6.86
CA ILE A 121 1.67 -12.98 5.66
C ILE A 121 1.28 -12.03 4.55
N PHE A 122 2.23 -11.27 4.01
CA PHE A 122 1.96 -10.26 3.00
C PHE A 122 2.60 -10.56 1.65
N PHE A 123 1.75 -10.71 0.64
CA PHE A 123 2.14 -10.86 -0.77
C PHE A 123 1.82 -9.56 -1.51
N ASP A 124 2.85 -8.75 -1.80
CA ASP A 124 2.69 -7.58 -2.67
C ASP A 124 2.84 -7.98 -4.14
N GLU A 125 2.16 -7.27 -5.04
CA GLU A 125 2.19 -7.55 -6.47
C GLU A 125 1.87 -9.02 -6.81
N CYS A 126 0.85 -9.58 -6.14
CA CYS A 126 0.47 -10.99 -6.28
C CYS A 126 0.02 -11.38 -7.70
N ASP A 127 -0.23 -10.42 -8.57
CA ASP A 127 -0.50 -10.63 -9.98
C ASP A 127 0.68 -11.30 -10.71
N SER A 128 1.89 -11.23 -10.17
CA SER A 128 3.04 -11.98 -10.68
C SER A 128 2.92 -13.50 -10.47
N ILE A 129 2.21 -13.95 -9.41
CA ILE A 129 1.97 -15.37 -9.12
C ILE A 129 0.60 -15.83 -9.63
N ALA A 130 -0.42 -15.02 -9.38
CA ALA A 130 -1.82 -15.39 -9.60
C ALA A 130 -2.32 -15.05 -11.03
N TRP A 131 -1.40 -14.94 -11.99
CA TRP A 131 -1.72 -14.67 -13.37
C TRP A 131 -2.59 -15.78 -13.97
N ASN A 132 -3.49 -15.38 -14.84
CA ASN A 132 -4.45 -16.25 -15.51
C ASN A 132 -3.76 -17.48 -16.16
N ARG A 133 -4.31 -18.68 -15.93
CA ARG A 133 -3.77 -20.00 -16.28
C ARG A 133 -3.62 -20.26 -17.79
N ASP A 134 -4.01 -19.31 -18.64
CA ASP A 134 -4.04 -19.48 -20.10
C ASP A 134 -2.71 -19.22 -20.80
N ALA A 135 -1.64 -18.88 -20.08
CA ALA A 135 -0.30 -18.73 -20.66
C ALA A 135 0.27 -20.10 -21.04
N LYS A 136 0.18 -20.45 -22.33
CA LYS A 136 0.71 -21.66 -22.97
C LYS A 136 2.25 -21.65 -23.10
N THR A 137 2.99 -21.12 -22.12
CA THR A 137 4.46 -21.10 -22.15
C THR A 137 5.03 -22.27 -21.35
N ALA A 138 6.25 -22.72 -21.66
CA ALA A 138 6.95 -23.80 -20.95
C ALA A 138 7.12 -23.50 -19.45
N GLU A 139 7.14 -22.23 -19.04
CA GLU A 139 7.17 -21.75 -17.66
C GLU A 139 5.84 -21.97 -16.92
N GLY A 140 4.75 -22.27 -17.64
CA GLY A 140 3.41 -22.45 -17.08
C GLY A 140 3.30 -23.58 -16.04
N GLY A 141 4.17 -24.56 -16.07
CA GLY A 141 4.18 -25.67 -15.10
C GLY A 141 4.60 -25.26 -13.69
N THR A 142 5.60 -24.40 -13.57
CA THR A 142 6.12 -23.91 -12.28
C THR A 142 5.16 -22.93 -11.63
N VAL A 143 4.67 -21.95 -12.40
CA VAL A 143 3.67 -20.99 -11.93
C VAL A 143 2.38 -21.71 -11.49
N ARG A 144 1.93 -22.70 -12.25
CA ARG A 144 0.75 -23.50 -11.90
C ARG A 144 0.92 -24.29 -10.60
N ARG A 145 2.10 -24.82 -10.35
CA ARG A 145 2.43 -25.50 -9.07
C ARG A 145 2.43 -24.51 -7.91
N ALA A 146 3.00 -23.32 -8.11
CA ALA A 146 2.98 -22.23 -7.13
C ALA A 146 1.55 -21.82 -6.74
N VAL A 147 0.70 -21.57 -7.74
CA VAL A 147 -0.70 -21.18 -7.52
C VAL A 147 -1.48 -22.27 -6.79
N ASN A 148 -1.29 -23.54 -7.18
CA ASN A 148 -1.97 -24.64 -6.52
C ASN A 148 -1.52 -24.83 -5.07
N SER A 149 -0.21 -24.72 -4.79
CA SER A 149 0.32 -24.75 -3.43
C SER A 149 -0.23 -23.60 -2.59
N LEU A 150 -0.24 -22.37 -3.14
CA LEU A 150 -0.82 -21.20 -2.46
C LEU A 150 -2.31 -21.41 -2.14
N PHE A 151 -3.08 -21.96 -3.05
CA PHE A 151 -4.51 -22.24 -2.82
C PHE A 151 -4.71 -23.24 -1.67
N GLN A 152 -3.94 -24.31 -1.63
CA GLN A 152 -3.98 -25.28 -0.54
C GLN A 152 -3.66 -24.65 0.80
N GLN A 153 -2.62 -23.80 0.85
CA GLN A 153 -2.24 -23.10 2.08
C GLN A 153 -3.31 -22.09 2.53
N LEU A 154 -3.92 -21.36 1.59
CA LEU A 154 -5.00 -20.41 1.92
C LEU A 154 -6.26 -21.11 2.45
N ASP A 155 -6.59 -22.28 1.93
CA ASP A 155 -7.75 -23.06 2.41
C ASP A 155 -7.51 -23.62 3.83
N GLN A 156 -6.26 -23.70 4.28
CA GLN A 156 -5.83 -24.27 5.56
C GLN A 156 -5.19 -23.26 6.51
N ILE A 157 -5.24 -21.95 6.19
CA ILE A 157 -4.60 -20.93 7.02
C ILE A 157 -5.14 -20.97 8.45
N GLU A 158 -4.22 -20.98 9.41
CA GLU A 158 -4.57 -20.95 10.82
C GLU A 158 -5.28 -19.64 11.21
N PRO A 159 -6.37 -19.70 12.02
CA PRO A 159 -7.10 -18.51 12.46
C PRO A 159 -6.27 -17.49 13.24
N SER A 160 -5.10 -17.88 13.74
CA SER A 160 -4.16 -16.98 14.41
C SER A 160 -3.37 -16.11 13.47
N ASN A 161 -3.36 -16.43 12.17
CA ASN A 161 -2.62 -15.72 11.13
C ASN A 161 -3.56 -15.02 10.16
N ILE A 162 -3.07 -13.95 9.56
CA ILE A 162 -3.78 -13.17 8.55
C ILE A 162 -2.99 -13.24 7.26
N PHE A 163 -3.66 -13.54 6.16
CA PHE A 163 -3.10 -13.45 4.82
C PHE A 163 -3.56 -12.16 4.16
N VAL A 164 -2.63 -11.36 3.70
CA VAL A 164 -2.90 -10.12 2.96
C VAL A 164 -2.23 -10.20 1.61
N SER A 165 -2.97 -9.92 0.57
CA SER A 165 -2.45 -9.84 -0.79
C SER A 165 -2.77 -8.50 -1.41
N ALA A 166 -1.81 -7.92 -2.13
CA ALA A 166 -2.00 -6.66 -2.84
C ALA A 166 -1.75 -6.84 -4.34
N THR A 167 -2.56 -6.15 -5.17
CA THR A 167 -2.41 -6.12 -6.61
C THR A 167 -2.75 -4.75 -7.20
N ASN A 168 -2.06 -4.40 -8.26
CA ASN A 168 -2.42 -3.25 -9.09
C ASN A 168 -3.34 -3.64 -10.27
N MET A 169 -3.55 -4.94 -10.49
CA MET A 169 -4.20 -5.49 -11.69
C MET A 169 -5.27 -6.52 -11.36
N LEU A 170 -6.31 -6.15 -10.60
CA LEU A 170 -7.38 -7.07 -10.19
C LEU A 170 -7.93 -7.90 -11.36
N LYS A 171 -8.12 -7.30 -12.53
CA LYS A 171 -8.67 -7.97 -13.72
C LYS A 171 -7.80 -9.12 -14.26
N ARG A 172 -6.54 -9.20 -13.83
CA ARG A 172 -5.60 -10.26 -14.22
C ARG A 172 -5.52 -11.40 -13.23
N LEU A 173 -6.12 -11.25 -12.06
CA LEU A 173 -6.14 -12.32 -11.07
C LEU A 173 -7.04 -13.46 -11.51
N ASP A 174 -6.64 -14.69 -11.18
CA ASP A 174 -7.48 -15.86 -11.33
C ASP A 174 -8.74 -15.71 -10.44
N PRO A 175 -9.95 -15.82 -11.01
CA PRO A 175 -11.18 -15.73 -10.23
C PRO A 175 -11.26 -16.73 -9.07
N ALA A 176 -10.60 -17.89 -9.18
CA ALA A 176 -10.53 -18.87 -8.10
C ALA A 176 -9.65 -18.39 -6.94
N PHE A 177 -8.58 -17.59 -7.23
CA PHE A 177 -7.80 -16.92 -6.20
C PHE A 177 -8.63 -15.83 -5.52
N GLU A 178 -9.27 -14.98 -6.29
CA GLU A 178 -10.08 -13.87 -5.78
C GLU A 178 -11.21 -14.31 -4.83
N ARG A 179 -11.82 -15.47 -5.10
CA ARG A 179 -12.91 -16.02 -4.26
C ARG A 179 -12.46 -16.48 -2.87
N ARG A 180 -11.16 -16.67 -2.64
CA ARG A 180 -10.63 -17.13 -1.36
C ARG A 180 -10.47 -16.02 -0.32
N PHE A 181 -10.68 -14.79 -0.72
CA PHE A 181 -10.57 -13.65 0.18
C PHE A 181 -11.89 -13.32 0.85
N ASP A 182 -11.84 -13.17 2.17
CA ASP A 182 -12.99 -12.85 3.01
C ASP A 182 -13.31 -11.35 2.94
N LEU A 183 -12.27 -10.52 2.80
CA LEU A 183 -12.36 -9.06 2.75
C LEU A 183 -11.66 -8.53 1.50
N LYS A 184 -12.35 -7.65 0.76
CA LYS A 184 -11.79 -6.97 -0.41
C LYS A 184 -11.82 -5.47 -0.22
N LEU A 185 -10.64 -4.82 -0.35
CA LEU A 185 -10.45 -3.39 -0.17
C LEU A 185 -9.98 -2.75 -1.46
N GLU A 186 -10.79 -1.83 -1.99
CA GLU A 186 -10.41 -1.05 -3.16
C GLU A 186 -9.66 0.21 -2.77
N PHE A 187 -8.48 0.38 -3.31
CA PHE A 187 -7.64 1.57 -3.11
C PHE A 187 -7.70 2.47 -4.34
N ARG A 188 -8.25 3.64 -4.18
CA ARG A 188 -8.37 4.66 -5.24
C ARG A 188 -7.45 5.84 -4.94
N LYS A 189 -7.00 6.49 -6.00
CA LYS A 189 -6.31 7.79 -5.86
C LYS A 189 -7.25 8.81 -5.21
N PRO A 190 -6.70 9.75 -4.41
CA PRO A 190 -7.52 10.74 -3.74
C PRO A 190 -8.28 11.61 -4.75
N LYS A 191 -9.57 11.79 -4.51
CA LYS A 191 -10.44 12.72 -5.25
C LYS A 191 -10.62 14.07 -4.56
N THR A 192 -10.10 14.19 -3.34
CA THR A 192 -10.25 15.38 -2.49
C THR A 192 -9.28 16.48 -2.89
N ASP A 193 -9.57 17.69 -2.41
CA ASP A 193 -8.77 18.90 -2.58
C ASP A 193 -7.27 18.63 -2.34
N LEU A 194 -6.43 18.99 -3.32
CA LEU A 194 -5.00 18.80 -3.26
C LEU A 194 -4.38 19.47 -2.03
N ALA A 195 -4.82 20.68 -1.69
CA ALA A 195 -4.33 21.42 -0.54
C ALA A 195 -4.62 20.69 0.78
N GLU A 196 -5.79 20.07 0.91
CA GLU A 196 -6.12 19.25 2.08
C GLU A 196 -5.23 17.99 2.17
N ASN A 197 -4.97 17.34 1.05
CA ASN A 197 -4.09 16.18 1.03
C ASN A 197 -2.64 16.56 1.35
N ILE A 198 -2.14 17.70 0.85
CA ILE A 198 -0.82 18.23 1.20
C ILE A 198 -0.73 18.44 2.71
N LYS A 199 -1.73 19.08 3.34
CA LYS A 199 -1.74 19.32 4.79
C LYS A 199 -1.63 18.04 5.61
N LYS A 200 -2.20 16.93 5.16
CA LYS A 200 -2.13 15.63 5.85
C LYS A 200 -0.73 15.03 5.87
N PHE A 201 0.12 15.38 4.89
CA PHE A 201 1.52 14.92 4.82
C PHE A 201 2.51 15.92 5.42
N MET A 202 2.05 17.06 5.94
CA MET A 202 2.91 18.03 6.58
C MET A 202 3.24 17.61 8.01
N PHE A 203 4.50 17.68 8.37
CA PHE A 203 4.96 17.42 9.73
C PHE A 203 4.61 18.59 10.67
N ASP A 204 4.54 18.30 11.96
CA ASP A 204 4.46 19.34 12.97
C ASP A 204 5.63 20.32 12.81
N GLY A 205 5.37 21.61 12.97
CA GLY A 205 6.35 22.65 12.73
C GLY A 205 6.28 23.28 11.34
N PHE A 206 5.45 22.77 10.42
CA PHE A 206 5.18 23.37 9.12
C PHE A 206 3.72 23.83 8.98
N THR A 207 3.51 24.81 8.11
CA THR A 207 2.17 25.27 7.74
C THR A 207 2.08 25.55 6.25
N LEU A 208 0.95 25.18 5.62
CA LEU A 208 0.68 25.51 4.23
C LEU A 208 0.11 26.92 4.13
N VAL A 209 0.78 27.76 3.37
CA VAL A 209 0.30 29.11 3.03
C VAL A 209 -0.38 29.04 1.68
N ASN A 210 -1.67 29.37 1.66
CA ASN A 210 -2.44 29.45 0.43
C ASN A 210 -2.19 30.82 -0.23
N ASP A 211 -1.20 30.88 -1.10
CA ASP A 211 -0.87 32.01 -1.94
C ASP A 211 -1.49 31.90 -3.36
N VAL A 212 -2.37 30.92 -3.55
CA VAL A 212 -3.14 30.67 -4.77
C VAL A 212 -4.63 30.62 -4.41
N SER A 213 -5.49 31.26 -5.20
CA SER A 213 -6.92 31.21 -4.95
C SER A 213 -7.50 29.83 -5.19
N LYS A 214 -8.62 29.52 -4.51
CA LYS A 214 -9.27 28.19 -4.65
C LYS A 214 -9.71 27.94 -6.10
N SER A 215 -10.22 28.97 -6.79
CA SER A 215 -10.65 28.85 -8.19
C SER A 215 -9.49 28.54 -9.14
N GLU A 216 -8.32 29.13 -8.90
CA GLU A 216 -7.11 28.87 -9.66
C GLU A 216 -6.60 27.45 -9.39
N LEU A 217 -6.56 27.04 -8.12
CA LEU A 217 -6.16 25.69 -7.75
C LEU A 217 -7.05 24.63 -8.40
N ASP A 218 -8.37 24.81 -8.34
CA ASP A 218 -9.34 23.90 -8.95
C ASP A 218 -9.17 23.83 -10.49
N LEU A 219 -8.91 24.97 -11.12
CA LEU A 219 -8.64 25.01 -12.57
C LEU A 219 -7.36 24.27 -12.94
N MET A 220 -6.29 24.51 -12.19
CA MET A 220 -4.98 23.89 -12.43
C MET A 220 -5.00 22.37 -12.19
N THR A 221 -5.71 21.92 -11.14
CA THR A 221 -5.64 20.52 -10.70
C THR A 221 -6.79 19.66 -11.21
N ARG A 222 -7.77 20.23 -11.92
CA ARG A 222 -9.03 19.58 -12.34
C ARG A 222 -8.85 18.22 -13.04
N ARG A 223 -7.76 18.05 -13.79
CA ARG A 223 -7.45 16.81 -14.54
C ARG A 223 -6.25 16.04 -13.99
N VAL A 224 -5.66 16.54 -12.91
CA VAL A 224 -4.47 15.92 -12.33
C VAL A 224 -4.90 14.88 -11.30
N ILE A 225 -4.52 13.64 -11.54
CA ILE A 225 -4.80 12.52 -10.64
C ILE A 225 -3.46 12.03 -10.07
N LEU A 226 -3.24 12.31 -8.77
CA LEU A 226 -2.03 11.92 -8.04
C LEU A 226 -2.34 10.79 -7.07
N SER A 227 -1.37 9.91 -6.87
CA SER A 227 -1.40 8.98 -5.76
C SER A 227 -1.00 9.68 -4.44
N TYR A 228 -1.35 9.09 -3.31
CA TYR A 228 -0.92 9.59 -2.00
C TYR A 228 0.61 9.66 -1.89
N TYR A 229 1.32 8.68 -2.45
CA TYR A 229 2.78 8.64 -2.48
C TYR A 229 3.38 9.84 -3.23
N GLU A 230 2.81 10.21 -4.37
CA GLU A 230 3.27 11.38 -5.14
C GLU A 230 3.05 12.68 -4.38
N ILE A 231 1.89 12.84 -3.74
CA ILE A 231 1.59 14.00 -2.91
C ILE A 231 2.57 14.09 -1.74
N GLN A 232 2.83 12.98 -1.07
CA GLN A 232 3.78 12.90 0.04
C GLN A 232 5.18 13.35 -0.38
N ILE A 233 5.75 12.77 -1.44
CA ILE A 233 7.10 13.11 -1.92
C ILE A 233 7.22 14.60 -2.26
N ILE A 234 6.23 15.15 -2.96
CA ILE A 234 6.24 16.56 -3.36
C ILE A 234 6.13 17.44 -2.10
N THR A 235 5.29 17.08 -1.15
CA THR A 235 5.13 17.82 0.12
C THR A 235 6.42 17.81 0.92
N GLU A 236 7.04 16.64 1.12
CA GLU A 236 8.32 16.52 1.84
C GLU A 236 9.44 17.32 1.17
N ARG A 237 9.52 17.30 -0.16
CA ARG A 237 10.49 18.10 -0.93
C ARG A 237 10.31 19.59 -0.64
N ASN A 238 9.07 20.06 -0.62
CA ASN A 238 8.80 21.48 -0.37
C ASN A 238 9.03 21.88 1.09
N MET A 239 8.78 21.01 2.06
CA MET A 239 9.19 21.24 3.45
C MET A 239 10.70 21.36 3.59
N LYS A 240 11.49 20.51 2.93
CA LYS A 240 12.96 20.61 2.88
C LYS A 240 13.42 21.92 2.25
N LYS A 241 12.84 22.33 1.12
CA LYS A 241 13.13 23.61 0.47
C LYS A 241 12.82 24.79 1.38
N ALA A 242 11.69 24.76 2.09
CA ALA A 242 11.28 25.84 3.00
C ALA A 242 12.30 26.04 4.14
N ILE A 243 12.89 24.96 4.66
CA ILE A 243 13.98 25.04 5.65
C ILE A 243 15.23 25.64 5.02
N LEU A 244 15.68 25.10 3.87
CA LEU A 244 16.92 25.52 3.21
C LEU A 244 16.88 26.96 2.71
N ASN A 245 15.71 27.45 2.31
CA ASN A 245 15.51 28.83 1.86
C ASN A 245 15.22 29.78 3.03
N HIS A 246 15.26 29.32 4.28
CA HIS A 246 14.95 30.13 5.46
C HIS A 246 13.59 30.84 5.36
N ASN A 247 12.57 30.14 4.87
CA ASN A 247 11.24 30.70 4.74
C ASN A 247 10.71 31.28 6.06
N GLU A 248 9.91 32.32 5.96
CA GLU A 248 9.28 32.96 7.10
C GLU A 248 8.45 31.96 7.94
N LYS A 249 8.32 32.28 9.23
CA LYS A 249 7.45 31.54 10.12
C LYS A 249 6.09 32.22 10.24
N VAL A 250 5.04 31.45 10.05
CA VAL A 250 3.65 31.86 10.28
C VAL A 250 3.14 31.10 11.52
N ASN A 251 2.74 31.84 12.54
CA ASN A 251 2.31 31.28 13.83
C ASN A 251 3.33 30.29 14.44
N GLY A 252 4.63 30.60 14.34
CA GLY A 252 5.73 29.77 14.86
C GLY A 252 6.11 28.57 13.99
N LYS A 253 5.39 28.31 12.90
CA LYS A 253 5.63 27.19 11.97
C LYS A 253 6.28 27.68 10.68
N VAL A 254 7.17 26.87 10.10
CA VAL A 254 7.82 27.17 8.81
C VAL A 254 6.79 27.19 7.69
N ALA A 255 6.72 28.28 6.94
CA ALA A 255 5.76 28.45 5.86
C ALA A 255 6.17 27.68 4.59
N VAL A 256 5.28 26.86 4.07
CA VAL A 256 5.37 26.22 2.75
C VAL A 256 4.33 26.84 1.84
N LYS A 257 4.76 27.49 0.76
CA LYS A 257 3.84 28.13 -0.20
C LYS A 257 3.21 27.08 -1.11
N LEU A 258 1.89 27.18 -1.31
CA LEU A 258 1.16 26.29 -2.21
C LEU A 258 1.65 26.44 -3.66
N SER A 259 1.96 27.66 -4.10
CA SER A 259 2.57 27.94 -5.42
C SER A 259 3.87 27.14 -5.66
N SER A 260 4.74 27.03 -4.64
CA SER A 260 5.97 26.24 -4.72
C SER A 260 5.67 24.74 -4.92
N VAL A 261 4.66 24.22 -4.21
CA VAL A 261 4.22 22.84 -4.35
C VAL A 261 3.67 22.58 -5.76
N LEU A 262 2.89 23.50 -6.31
CA LEU A 262 2.33 23.40 -7.67
C LEU A 262 3.43 23.43 -8.74
N ASN A 263 4.47 24.25 -8.57
CA ASN A 263 5.62 24.28 -9.47
C ASN A 263 6.38 22.95 -9.48
N ASP A 264 6.63 22.37 -8.30
CA ASP A 264 7.28 21.05 -8.21
C ASP A 264 6.39 19.93 -8.79
N LEU A 265 5.08 20.06 -8.62
CA LEU A 265 4.12 19.15 -9.24
C LEU A 265 4.20 19.20 -10.77
N ALA A 266 4.29 20.41 -11.35
CA ALA A 266 4.44 20.56 -12.80
C ALA A 266 5.69 19.86 -13.32
N VAL A 267 6.82 20.05 -12.65
CA VAL A 267 8.09 19.39 -12.99
C VAL A 267 7.93 17.85 -12.89
N HIS A 268 7.31 17.37 -11.84
CA HIS A 268 7.07 15.94 -11.64
C HIS A 268 6.21 15.34 -12.76
N LEU A 269 5.13 16.03 -13.13
CA LEU A 269 4.25 15.59 -14.20
C LEU A 269 4.92 15.64 -15.59
N GLN A 270 5.74 16.67 -15.87
CA GLN A 270 6.55 16.73 -17.10
C GLN A 270 7.54 15.57 -17.22
N MET A 271 8.13 15.14 -16.10
CA MET A 271 8.98 13.94 -16.10
C MET A 271 8.19 12.67 -16.41
N LYS A 272 6.96 12.55 -15.91
CA LYS A 272 6.08 11.41 -16.24
C LYS A 272 5.75 11.31 -17.73
N THR A 273 5.50 12.43 -18.43
CA THR A 273 5.20 12.42 -19.86
C THR A 273 6.34 11.88 -20.71
N LYS A 274 7.58 12.12 -20.32
CA LYS A 274 8.75 11.54 -20.99
C LYS A 274 8.79 10.02 -20.93
N PHE A 275 8.08 9.42 -19.95
CA PHE A 275 8.03 7.97 -19.74
C PHE A 275 6.69 7.31 -20.10
N GLY A 276 5.81 8.00 -20.84
CA GLY A 276 4.64 7.40 -21.51
C GLY A 276 3.32 7.38 -20.76
N THR A 277 3.12 8.26 -19.78
CA THR A 277 1.84 8.39 -19.08
C THR A 277 1.09 9.66 -19.45
N ASP A 278 -0.22 9.55 -19.65
CA ASP A 278 -1.29 10.53 -19.87
C ASP A 278 -0.87 11.99 -20.25
N LYS A 279 -0.48 12.15 -21.52
CA LYS A 279 0.07 13.40 -22.04
C LYS A 279 -0.93 14.57 -22.00
N GLU A 280 -2.21 14.32 -22.23
CA GLU A 280 -3.23 15.38 -22.38
C GLU A 280 -3.52 16.11 -21.04
N SER A 281 -3.59 15.36 -19.95
CA SER A 281 -3.80 15.94 -18.60
C SER A 281 -2.62 16.80 -18.15
N ILE A 282 -1.41 16.41 -18.54
CA ILE A 282 -0.17 17.07 -18.15
C ILE A 282 0.05 18.33 -18.97
N ASP A 283 -0.17 18.28 -20.28
CA ASP A 283 -0.05 19.45 -21.15
C ASP A 283 -1.05 20.53 -20.74
N THR A 284 -2.27 20.16 -20.31
CA THR A 284 -3.27 21.09 -19.78
C THR A 284 -2.80 21.73 -18.46
N PHE A 285 -2.25 20.96 -17.53
CA PHE A 285 -1.76 21.48 -16.26
C PHE A 285 -0.57 22.43 -16.45
N THR A 286 0.41 22.05 -17.26
CA THR A 286 1.62 22.86 -17.52
C THR A 286 1.29 24.13 -18.28
N SER A 287 0.34 24.10 -19.22
CA SER A 287 -0.13 25.27 -19.93
C SER A 287 -0.85 26.25 -19.00
N ASN A 288 -1.71 25.75 -18.11
CA ASN A 288 -2.36 26.56 -17.11
C ASN A 288 -1.36 27.19 -16.13
N LEU A 289 -0.35 26.44 -15.68
CA LEU A 289 0.68 26.97 -14.79
C LEU A 289 1.54 28.05 -15.46
N ALA A 290 1.87 27.88 -16.75
CA ALA A 290 2.66 28.86 -17.52
C ALA A 290 1.94 30.20 -17.73
N THR A 291 0.60 30.23 -17.67
CA THR A 291 -0.19 31.46 -17.77
C THR A 291 -0.21 32.24 -16.45
N TYR A 292 0.11 31.59 -15.34
CA TYR A 292 0.19 32.23 -14.02
C TYR A 292 1.64 32.61 -13.70
N LYS A 293 1.92 33.92 -13.73
CA LYS A 293 3.18 34.45 -13.17
C LYS A 293 2.99 34.52 -11.67
N PHE A 294 3.62 33.61 -10.96
CA PHE A 294 3.81 33.75 -9.51
C PHE A 294 4.85 34.87 -9.30
N GLU A 295 4.40 36.06 -8.88
CA GLU A 295 5.27 37.15 -8.45
C GLU A 295 5.97 36.85 -7.12
#